data_f57a4e91a9ea153fa9f68e678f2b1f46
#
_entry.id   f57a4e91a9ea153fa9f68e678f2b1f46
#
_cell.length_a   1.000
_cell.length_b   1.000
_cell.length_c   1.000
_cell.angle_alpha   90.00
_cell.angle_beta   90.00
_cell.angle_gamma   90.00
#
_symmetry.space_group_name_H-M   'P 1'
#
loop_
_entity.id
_entity.type
_entity.pdbx_description
1 polymer ?
#
loop_
_entity_poly.entity_id
_entity_poly.type
_entity_poly.pdbx_seq_one_letter_code
_entity_poly.pdbx_strand_id
1 'polypeptide(L)'
;MKKKKVSKDIFETKCWEYEVIKDPYQVFAKCFCFADISSFRKAIGQVLLFATTSKVCNKEEPAALLAKFKAVISIILAANKINQSKKSSPLKLTLKEFTDKRLYARPYSTCPEWECLPKMLTTKEYRNPYIVFKKFFKYQAIEKWREDIELVLDYALASYNDSCDLNLLQMYFHLTKLVEAAHIIDVREVTHIGGHLKLAGTVTES
;
A
#
# COMPACT_ATOMS: atom_id res chain seq x y z
N MET A 1 -33.80 12.98 -16.95
CA MET A 1 -33.06 12.80 -15.68
C MET A 1 -31.66 13.42 -15.78
N LYS A 2 -31.40 14.55 -15.11
CA LYS A 2 -30.09 15.19 -15.08
C LYS A 2 -29.17 14.33 -14.20
N LYS A 3 -28.12 13.71 -14.77
CA LYS A 3 -27.05 13.07 -14.01
C LYS A 3 -26.44 14.12 -13.08
N LYS A 4 -26.60 13.98 -11.76
CA LYS A 4 -25.87 14.76 -10.78
C LYS A 4 -24.36 14.56 -11.10
N LYS A 5 -23.69 15.64 -11.50
CA LYS A 5 -22.23 15.70 -11.54
C LYS A 5 -21.76 15.47 -10.09
N VAL A 6 -21.29 14.28 -9.78
CA VAL A 6 -20.58 14.01 -8.55
C VAL A 6 -19.36 14.94 -8.59
N SER A 7 -19.30 15.87 -7.65
CA SER A 7 -18.13 16.71 -7.43
C SER A 7 -16.97 15.74 -7.17
N LYS A 8 -16.03 15.65 -8.10
CA LYS A 8 -14.79 14.91 -7.86
C LYS A 8 -14.07 15.66 -6.75
N ASP A 9 -13.96 15.02 -5.59
CA ASP A 9 -13.12 15.52 -4.53
C ASP A 9 -11.70 15.66 -5.10
N ILE A 10 -11.16 16.86 -5.03
CA ILE A 10 -9.81 17.19 -5.54
C ILE A 10 -8.76 16.30 -4.86
N PHE A 11 -9.04 15.84 -3.63
CA PHE A 11 -8.16 14.96 -2.86
C PHE A 11 -8.19 13.49 -3.29
N GLU A 12 -9.28 13.02 -3.94
CA GLU A 12 -9.39 11.63 -4.42
C GLU A 12 -8.43 11.30 -5.58
N THR A 13 -7.83 12.30 -6.21
CA THR A 13 -7.03 12.13 -7.42
C THR A 13 -5.56 12.54 -7.25
N LYS A 14 -5.16 13.02 -6.06
CA LYS A 14 -3.80 13.50 -5.80
C LYS A 14 -3.05 12.52 -4.91
N CYS A 15 -1.82 12.17 -5.29
CA CYS A 15 -0.91 11.43 -4.42
C CYS A 15 -0.28 12.35 -3.36
N TRP A 16 0.51 11.79 -2.46
CA TRP A 16 1.21 12.48 -1.38
C TRP A 16 2.08 13.67 -1.82
N GLU A 17 2.51 13.67 -3.09
CA GLU A 17 3.24 14.78 -3.72
C GLU A 17 2.30 15.86 -4.29
N TYR A 18 1.00 15.78 -4.02
CA TYR A 18 -0.05 16.66 -4.55
C TYR A 18 -0.17 16.63 -6.08
N GLU A 19 0.40 15.62 -6.73
CA GLU A 19 0.26 15.41 -8.16
C GLU A 19 -1.03 14.64 -8.48
N VAL A 20 -1.65 15.02 -9.60
CA VAL A 20 -2.79 14.24 -10.12
C VAL A 20 -2.32 12.87 -10.55
N ILE A 21 -2.97 11.82 -10.05
CA ILE A 21 -2.67 10.44 -10.44
C ILE A 21 -3.05 10.21 -11.90
N LYS A 22 -2.08 10.32 -12.80
CA LYS A 22 -2.25 9.98 -14.23
C LYS A 22 -2.17 8.47 -14.42
N ASP A 23 -1.10 7.87 -13.93
CA ASP A 23 -0.86 6.44 -13.95
C ASP A 23 -0.75 5.89 -12.52
N PRO A 24 -1.71 5.07 -12.06
CA PRO A 24 -1.71 4.52 -10.72
C PRO A 24 -0.55 3.54 -10.45
N TYR A 25 0.00 2.89 -11.49
CA TYR A 25 1.16 2.01 -11.34
C TYR A 25 2.44 2.79 -11.01
N GLN A 26 2.59 4.00 -11.56
CA GLN A 26 3.70 4.88 -11.21
C GLN A 26 3.62 5.38 -9.77
N VAL A 27 2.42 5.48 -9.19
CA VAL A 27 2.27 5.79 -7.76
C VAL A 27 2.86 4.67 -6.91
N PHE A 28 2.58 3.41 -7.23
CA PHE A 28 3.19 2.27 -6.54
C PHE A 28 4.71 2.30 -6.65
N ALA A 29 5.23 2.52 -7.86
CA ALA A 29 6.67 2.61 -8.08
C ALA A 29 7.34 3.70 -7.23
N LYS A 30 6.77 4.91 -7.19
CA LYS A 30 7.25 6.02 -6.36
C LYS A 30 7.20 5.70 -4.87
N CYS A 31 6.07 5.14 -4.38
CA CYS A 31 5.91 4.77 -2.98
C CYS A 31 6.96 3.74 -2.54
N PHE A 32 7.20 2.70 -3.35
CA PHE A 32 8.19 1.67 -3.02
C PHE A 32 9.64 2.06 -3.35
N CYS A 33 9.86 3.17 -4.06
CA CYS A 33 11.17 3.84 -4.11
C CYS A 33 11.43 4.67 -2.85
N PHE A 34 10.39 5.26 -2.25
CA PHE A 34 10.48 6.05 -1.04
C PHE A 34 10.75 5.18 0.20
N ALA A 35 10.04 4.07 0.35
CA ALA A 35 10.22 3.14 1.46
C ALA A 35 9.95 1.70 1.00
N ASP A 36 10.69 0.73 1.57
CA ASP A 36 10.48 -0.68 1.30
C ASP A 36 9.21 -1.23 2.00
N ILE A 37 8.79 -2.42 1.59
CA ILE A 37 7.59 -3.07 2.11
C ILE A 37 7.68 -3.38 3.62
N SER A 38 8.87 -3.68 4.14
CA SER A 38 9.10 -3.93 5.57
C SER A 38 8.87 -2.65 6.38
N SER A 39 9.37 -1.52 5.89
CA SER A 39 9.16 -0.20 6.49
C SER A 39 7.68 0.19 6.56
N PHE A 40 6.91 -0.09 5.51
CA PHE A 40 5.46 0.16 5.53
C PHE A 40 4.73 -0.73 6.53
N ARG A 41 5.03 -2.05 6.55
CA ARG A 41 4.42 -2.96 7.53
C ARG A 41 4.73 -2.54 8.96
N LYS A 42 5.98 -2.16 9.22
CA LYS A 42 6.42 -1.68 10.53
C LYS A 42 5.67 -0.42 10.93
N ALA A 43 5.56 0.57 10.05
CA ALA A 43 4.86 1.81 10.31
C ALA A 43 3.36 1.56 10.61
N ILE A 44 2.68 0.74 9.79
CA ILE A 44 1.28 0.37 10.01
C ILE A 44 1.11 -0.31 11.37
N GLY A 45 1.93 -1.33 11.67
CA GLY A 45 1.85 -2.06 12.93
C GLY A 45 2.12 -1.19 14.15
N GLN A 46 3.10 -0.29 14.08
CA GLN A 46 3.43 0.62 15.17
C GLN A 46 2.31 1.62 15.46
N VAL A 47 1.81 2.30 14.45
CA VAL A 47 0.73 3.29 14.62
C VAL A 47 -0.51 2.63 15.21
N LEU A 48 -0.93 1.49 14.67
CA LEU A 48 -2.10 0.77 15.19
C LEU A 48 -1.89 0.28 16.63
N LEU A 49 -0.67 -0.19 16.97
CA LEU A 49 -0.34 -0.59 18.33
C LEU A 49 -0.38 0.61 19.28
N PHE A 50 0.23 1.73 18.92
CA PHE A 50 0.25 2.91 19.78
C PHE A 50 -1.13 3.57 19.94
N ALA A 51 -1.99 3.49 18.93
CA ALA A 51 -3.39 3.94 19.03
C ALA A 51 -4.22 3.15 20.07
N THR A 52 -3.74 1.99 20.55
CA THR A 52 -4.36 1.26 21.66
C THR A 52 -3.83 1.64 23.04
N THR A 53 -2.89 2.56 23.10
CA THR A 53 -2.18 2.91 24.34
C THR A 53 -2.25 4.41 24.60
N SER A 54 -2.09 4.82 25.85
CA SER A 54 -1.93 6.23 26.22
C SER A 54 -0.53 6.79 25.93
N LYS A 55 0.35 6.00 25.28
CA LYS A 55 1.74 6.39 25.00
C LYS A 55 1.85 6.91 23.57
N VAL A 56 2.59 8.00 23.40
CA VAL A 56 2.93 8.53 22.09
C VAL A 56 3.90 7.61 21.34
N CYS A 57 3.67 7.40 20.07
CA CYS A 57 4.57 6.65 19.20
C CYS A 57 5.88 7.41 19.00
N ASN A 58 6.95 6.93 19.63
CA ASN A 58 8.30 7.51 19.57
C ASN A 58 9.35 6.56 18.94
N LYS A 59 8.89 5.52 18.24
CA LYS A 59 9.78 4.51 17.62
C LYS A 59 10.40 4.97 16.33
N GLU A 60 9.86 6.02 15.75
CA GLU A 60 10.34 6.66 14.54
C GLU A 60 10.05 8.17 14.63
N GLU A 61 10.79 8.98 13.88
CA GLU A 61 10.53 10.41 13.80
C GLU A 61 9.10 10.67 13.26
N PRO A 62 8.29 11.52 13.92
CA PRO A 62 6.90 11.75 13.52
C PRO A 62 6.73 12.18 12.06
N ALA A 63 7.64 13.02 11.54
CA ALA A 63 7.62 13.45 10.16
C ALA A 63 7.80 12.29 9.16
N ALA A 64 8.71 11.37 9.45
CA ALA A 64 8.95 10.18 8.64
C ALA A 64 7.74 9.23 8.67
N LEU A 65 7.12 9.06 9.84
CA LEU A 65 5.91 8.27 10.01
C LEU A 65 4.74 8.85 9.21
N LEU A 66 4.50 10.16 9.34
CA LEU A 66 3.46 10.86 8.57
C LEU A 66 3.70 10.76 7.05
N ALA A 67 4.95 10.88 6.59
CA ALA A 67 5.28 10.71 5.17
C ALA A 67 4.94 9.29 4.67
N LYS A 68 5.21 8.24 5.46
CA LYS A 68 4.82 6.87 5.12
C LYS A 68 3.31 6.71 5.04
N PHE A 69 2.55 7.31 5.95
CA PHE A 69 1.08 7.24 5.90
C PHE A 69 0.50 8.02 4.73
N LYS A 70 1.08 9.16 4.35
CA LYS A 70 0.74 9.85 3.10
C LYS A 70 0.98 8.96 1.88
N ALA A 71 2.07 8.19 1.87
CA ALA A 71 2.32 7.19 0.83
C ALA A 71 1.29 6.05 0.86
N VAL A 72 0.89 5.55 2.04
CA VAL A 72 -0.18 4.54 2.18
C VAL A 72 -1.50 5.07 1.62
N ILE A 73 -1.89 6.30 1.94
CA ILE A 73 -3.09 6.94 1.37
C ILE A 73 -2.97 7.03 -0.15
N SER A 74 -1.79 7.37 -0.69
CA SER A 74 -1.55 7.39 -2.13
C SER A 74 -1.69 6.01 -2.78
N ILE A 75 -1.25 4.95 -2.10
CA ILE A 75 -1.46 3.56 -2.52
C ILE A 75 -2.96 3.23 -2.55
N ILE A 76 -3.73 3.65 -1.54
CA ILE A 76 -5.19 3.46 -1.50
C ILE A 76 -5.86 4.14 -2.70
N LEU A 77 -5.51 5.39 -2.97
CA LEU A 77 -6.04 6.16 -4.10
C LEU A 77 -5.73 5.51 -5.45
N ALA A 78 -4.48 5.09 -5.64
CA ALA A 78 -4.05 4.39 -6.85
C ALA A 78 -4.74 3.04 -7.03
N ALA A 79 -4.84 2.25 -5.94
CA ALA A 79 -5.55 0.98 -5.94
C ALA A 79 -7.04 1.14 -6.28
N ASN A 80 -7.68 2.19 -5.77
CA ASN A 80 -9.07 2.50 -6.13
C ASN A 80 -9.22 2.81 -7.62
N LYS A 81 -8.32 3.60 -8.17
CA LYS A 81 -8.32 3.92 -9.61
C LYS A 81 -8.15 2.67 -10.47
N ILE A 82 -7.25 1.76 -10.09
CA ILE A 82 -7.08 0.46 -10.77
C ILE A 82 -8.34 -0.38 -10.62
N ASN A 83 -8.92 -0.48 -9.43
CA ASN A 83 -10.12 -1.27 -9.17
C ASN A 83 -11.31 -0.79 -10.00
N GLN A 84 -11.45 0.51 -10.24
CA GLN A 84 -12.48 1.10 -11.08
C GLN A 84 -12.24 0.87 -12.57
N SER A 85 -10.99 0.76 -13.02
CA SER A 85 -10.65 0.63 -14.45
C SER A 85 -10.99 -0.73 -15.06
N LYS A 86 -11.27 -1.75 -14.25
CA LYS A 86 -11.58 -3.15 -14.65
C LYS A 86 -10.52 -3.80 -15.57
N LYS A 87 -9.38 -3.18 -15.77
CA LYS A 87 -8.28 -3.63 -16.66
C LYS A 87 -7.24 -4.44 -15.90
N SER A 88 -7.62 -5.46 -15.17
CA SER A 88 -6.63 -6.34 -14.54
C SER A 88 -6.56 -7.68 -15.25
N SER A 89 -5.48 -7.90 -16.00
CA SER A 89 -5.08 -9.24 -16.46
C SER A 89 -4.00 -9.74 -15.49
N PRO A 90 -4.36 -10.59 -14.53
CA PRO A 90 -3.38 -11.08 -13.59
C PRO A 90 -2.33 -11.95 -14.29
N LEU A 91 -1.08 -11.82 -13.89
CA LEU A 91 -0.02 -12.70 -14.34
C LEU A 91 -0.37 -14.16 -13.96
N LYS A 92 -0.32 -15.05 -14.93
CA LYS A 92 -0.56 -16.48 -14.67
C LYS A 92 0.72 -17.11 -14.13
N LEU A 93 0.77 -17.33 -12.82
CA LEU A 93 1.89 -17.97 -12.14
C LEU A 93 1.70 -19.47 -12.04
N THR A 94 2.72 -20.24 -12.39
CA THR A 94 2.77 -21.69 -12.11
C THR A 94 3.28 -21.93 -10.69
N LEU A 95 3.03 -23.13 -10.15
CA LEU A 95 3.48 -23.48 -8.79
C LEU A 95 5.00 -23.43 -8.61
N LYS A 96 5.77 -23.72 -9.68
CA LYS A 96 7.24 -23.67 -9.66
C LYS A 96 7.81 -22.26 -9.53
N GLU A 97 7.06 -21.26 -9.98
CA GLU A 97 7.47 -19.85 -9.94
C GLU A 97 7.20 -19.17 -8.61
N PHE A 98 6.48 -19.82 -7.68
CA PHE A 98 6.10 -19.18 -6.40
C PHE A 98 7.28 -18.70 -5.56
N THR A 99 8.41 -19.39 -5.65
CA THR A 99 9.64 -19.09 -4.90
C THR A 99 10.61 -18.21 -5.68
N ASP A 100 10.29 -17.84 -6.91
CA ASP A 100 11.15 -16.97 -7.71
C ASP A 100 11.15 -15.55 -7.10
N LYS A 101 12.31 -15.13 -6.61
CA LYS A 101 12.49 -13.82 -5.98
C LYS A 101 12.12 -12.64 -6.88
N ARG A 102 12.24 -12.80 -8.20
CA ARG A 102 11.86 -11.78 -9.18
C ARG A 102 10.37 -11.44 -9.16
N LEU A 103 9.55 -12.27 -8.53
CA LEU A 103 8.10 -12.06 -8.41
C LEU A 103 7.68 -11.30 -7.15
N TYR A 104 8.58 -11.09 -6.18
CA TYR A 104 8.27 -10.43 -4.92
C TYR A 104 9.35 -9.48 -4.39
N ALA A 105 10.55 -9.48 -4.96
CA ALA A 105 11.64 -8.60 -4.56
C ALA A 105 12.14 -7.76 -5.73
N ARG A 106 12.43 -6.49 -5.46
CA ARG A 106 13.09 -5.62 -6.43
C ARG A 106 14.59 -5.96 -6.51
N PRO A 107 15.24 -5.85 -7.68
CA PRO A 107 16.66 -6.21 -7.86
C PRO A 107 17.62 -5.48 -6.91
N TYR A 108 17.30 -4.24 -6.56
CA TYR A 108 18.14 -3.37 -5.70
C TYR A 108 17.44 -2.98 -4.41
N SER A 109 16.61 -3.89 -3.87
CA SER A 109 15.99 -3.63 -2.57
C SER A 109 17.05 -3.63 -1.47
N THR A 110 17.04 -2.61 -0.62
CA THR A 110 17.85 -2.59 0.61
C THR A 110 17.27 -3.52 1.68
N CYS A 111 16.05 -3.97 1.47
CA CYS A 111 15.33 -4.90 2.33
C CYS A 111 15.79 -6.34 2.04
N PRO A 112 16.09 -7.17 3.06
CA PRO A 112 16.37 -8.59 2.87
C PRO A 112 15.25 -9.30 2.11
N GLU A 113 15.58 -10.27 1.26
CA GLU A 113 14.61 -10.94 0.39
C GLU A 113 13.41 -11.52 1.16
N TRP A 114 13.65 -12.16 2.31
CA TRP A 114 12.57 -12.72 3.15
C TRP A 114 11.62 -11.66 3.72
N GLU A 115 12.08 -10.42 3.86
CA GLU A 115 11.21 -9.30 4.25
C GLU A 115 10.36 -8.79 3.09
N CYS A 116 10.77 -9.03 1.84
CA CYS A 116 9.98 -8.71 0.66
C CYS A 116 8.84 -9.69 0.41
N LEU A 117 8.92 -10.91 0.96
CA LEU A 117 7.85 -11.90 0.83
C LEU A 117 6.56 -11.39 1.49
N PRO A 118 5.39 -11.57 0.85
CA PRO A 118 4.10 -11.30 1.45
C PRO A 118 3.89 -12.16 2.69
N LYS A 119 3.47 -11.53 3.79
CA LYS A 119 3.21 -12.20 5.08
C LYS A 119 1.73 -12.42 5.32
N MET A 120 0.87 -11.65 4.65
CA MET A 120 -0.58 -11.64 4.88
C MET A 120 -1.41 -12.09 3.67
N LEU A 121 -0.82 -12.14 2.48
CA LEU A 121 -1.53 -12.57 1.28
C LEU A 121 -1.74 -14.09 1.29
N THR A 122 -2.96 -14.52 0.99
CA THR A 122 -3.23 -15.92 0.67
C THR A 122 -2.59 -16.29 -0.67
N THR A 123 -2.40 -17.59 -0.93
CA THR A 123 -1.91 -18.11 -2.23
C THR A 123 -2.72 -17.55 -3.41
N LYS A 124 -4.04 -17.44 -3.27
CA LYS A 124 -4.91 -16.87 -4.30
C LYS A 124 -4.66 -15.39 -4.51
N GLU A 125 -4.47 -14.62 -3.43
CA GLU A 125 -4.17 -13.19 -3.47
C GLU A 125 -2.74 -12.94 -3.98
N TYR A 126 -1.80 -13.80 -3.67
CA TYR A 126 -0.44 -13.73 -4.22
C TYR A 126 -0.42 -13.96 -5.74
N ARG A 127 -1.21 -14.92 -6.24
CA ARG A 127 -1.37 -15.15 -7.69
C ARG A 127 -2.05 -13.99 -8.40
N ASN A 128 -3.07 -13.40 -7.76
CA ASN A 128 -3.84 -12.31 -8.31
C ASN A 128 -4.02 -11.21 -7.25
N PRO A 129 -3.06 -10.28 -7.11
CA PRO A 129 -3.10 -9.25 -6.08
C PRO A 129 -4.29 -8.26 -6.24
N TYR A 130 -4.86 -8.15 -7.44
CA TYR A 130 -6.04 -7.31 -7.68
C TYR A 130 -7.29 -7.75 -6.92
N ILE A 131 -7.36 -9.00 -6.49
CA ILE A 131 -8.44 -9.50 -5.62
C ILE A 131 -8.46 -8.75 -4.29
N VAL A 132 -7.29 -8.35 -3.79
CA VAL A 132 -7.16 -7.60 -2.54
C VAL A 132 -7.85 -6.25 -2.66
N PHE A 133 -7.67 -5.54 -3.77
CA PHE A 133 -8.30 -4.23 -3.99
C PHE A 133 -9.83 -4.33 -3.95
N LYS A 134 -10.39 -5.36 -4.63
CA LYS A 134 -11.85 -5.59 -4.60
C LYS A 134 -12.36 -5.83 -3.19
N LYS A 135 -11.63 -6.63 -2.38
CA LYS A 135 -12.00 -6.92 -1.00
C LYS A 135 -11.87 -5.68 -0.11
N PHE A 136 -10.81 -4.91 -0.29
CA PHE A 136 -10.52 -3.69 0.46
C PHE A 136 -11.64 -2.65 0.31
N PHE A 137 -12.02 -2.34 -0.93
CA PHE A 137 -13.08 -1.36 -1.21
C PHE A 137 -14.51 -1.90 -1.03
N LYS A 138 -14.68 -3.23 -0.93
CA LYS A 138 -15.95 -3.83 -0.49
C LYS A 138 -16.13 -3.73 1.01
N TYR A 139 -15.04 -3.80 1.77
CA TYR A 139 -15.07 -3.72 3.23
C TYR A 139 -15.46 -2.32 3.71
N GLN A 140 -14.86 -1.29 3.12
CA GLN A 140 -15.06 0.09 3.53
C GLN A 140 -14.85 1.07 2.38
N ALA A 141 -15.62 2.17 2.36
CA ALA A 141 -15.47 3.26 1.38
C ALA A 141 -14.15 4.01 1.59
N ILE A 142 -13.67 4.67 0.53
CA ILE A 142 -12.36 5.33 0.54
C ILE A 142 -12.32 6.53 1.50
N GLU A 143 -13.43 7.28 1.60
CA GLU A 143 -13.57 8.40 2.50
C GLU A 143 -13.40 7.95 3.95
N LYS A 144 -14.07 6.84 4.29
CA LYS A 144 -14.00 6.27 5.63
C LYS A 144 -12.60 5.73 5.95
N TRP A 145 -11.88 5.15 4.98
CA TRP A 145 -10.48 4.77 5.16
C TRP A 145 -9.60 5.97 5.52
N ARG A 146 -9.82 7.13 4.89
CA ARG A 146 -9.06 8.34 5.20
C ARG A 146 -9.34 8.83 6.62
N GLU A 147 -10.62 8.95 6.97
CA GLU A 147 -11.03 9.35 8.33
C GLU A 147 -10.42 8.43 9.39
N ASP A 148 -10.51 7.11 9.19
CA ASP A 148 -9.99 6.14 10.16
C ASP A 148 -8.46 6.18 10.26
N ILE A 149 -7.75 6.39 9.14
CA ILE A 149 -6.28 6.56 9.14
C ILE A 149 -5.88 7.84 9.87
N GLU A 150 -6.56 8.96 9.60
CA GLU A 150 -6.30 10.23 10.27
C GLU A 150 -6.55 10.09 11.79
N LEU A 151 -7.68 9.50 12.17
CA LEU A 151 -8.00 9.24 13.59
C LEU A 151 -6.95 8.38 14.29
N VAL A 152 -6.51 7.28 13.66
CA VAL A 152 -5.49 6.39 14.25
C VAL A 152 -4.15 7.09 14.37
N LEU A 153 -3.77 7.94 13.41
CA LEU A 153 -2.57 8.75 13.49
C LEU A 153 -2.64 9.75 14.64
N ASP A 154 -3.78 10.41 14.83
CA ASP A 154 -3.99 11.32 15.94
C ASP A 154 -3.83 10.60 17.29
N TYR A 155 -4.46 9.43 17.46
CA TYR A 155 -4.29 8.63 18.68
C TYR A 155 -2.86 8.13 18.90
N ALA A 156 -2.14 7.77 17.84
CA ALA A 156 -0.77 7.28 17.96
C ALA A 156 0.25 8.39 18.23
N LEU A 157 0.00 9.61 17.78
CA LEU A 157 0.93 10.74 17.85
C LEU A 157 0.61 11.73 18.98
N ALA A 158 -0.54 11.60 19.62
CA ALA A 158 -0.92 12.41 20.76
C ALA A 158 -1.14 11.54 22.00
N SER A 159 -1.08 12.15 23.16
CA SER A 159 -1.36 11.46 24.43
C SER A 159 -2.84 11.63 24.75
N TYR A 160 -3.65 10.65 24.38
CA TYR A 160 -5.06 10.59 24.76
C TYR A 160 -5.27 9.62 25.92
N ASN A 161 -6.21 9.94 26.78
CA ASN A 161 -6.61 9.06 27.89
C ASN A 161 -7.63 7.99 27.47
N ASP A 162 -8.28 8.21 26.33
CA ASP A 162 -9.29 7.32 25.78
C ASP A 162 -8.69 6.38 24.74
N SER A 163 -9.26 5.18 24.61
CA SER A 163 -8.88 4.22 23.58
C SER A 163 -9.55 4.55 22.25
N CYS A 164 -8.84 4.31 21.15
CA CYS A 164 -9.40 4.41 19.80
C CYS A 164 -10.50 3.33 19.60
N ASP A 165 -11.73 3.75 19.33
CA ASP A 165 -12.91 2.87 19.18
C ASP A 165 -13.04 2.31 17.73
N LEU A 166 -11.93 2.01 17.10
CA LEU A 166 -11.87 1.39 15.77
C LEU A 166 -11.50 -0.09 15.87
N ASN A 167 -11.94 -0.89 14.90
CA ASN A 167 -11.46 -2.26 14.77
C ASN A 167 -10.04 -2.28 14.18
N LEU A 168 -9.05 -1.97 15.03
CA LEU A 168 -7.64 -1.83 14.65
C LEU A 168 -7.04 -3.12 14.09
N LEU A 169 -7.52 -4.30 14.55
CA LEU A 169 -7.06 -5.58 14.02
C LEU A 169 -7.49 -5.77 12.56
N GLN A 170 -8.73 -5.48 12.24
CA GLN A 170 -9.23 -5.54 10.85
C GLN A 170 -8.52 -4.49 9.98
N MET A 171 -8.32 -3.28 10.51
CA MET A 171 -7.58 -2.23 9.82
C MET A 171 -6.14 -2.67 9.52
N TYR A 172 -5.44 -3.29 10.48
CA TYR A 172 -4.11 -3.87 10.27
C TYR A 172 -4.09 -4.89 9.13
N PHE A 173 -5.02 -5.85 9.13
CA PHE A 173 -5.09 -6.87 8.08
C PHE A 173 -5.35 -6.26 6.71
N HIS A 174 -6.29 -5.32 6.62
CA HIS A 174 -6.66 -4.71 5.34
C HIS A 174 -5.54 -3.83 4.78
N LEU A 175 -4.96 -2.96 5.60
CA LEU A 175 -3.87 -2.07 5.16
C LEU A 175 -2.62 -2.85 4.79
N THR A 176 -2.22 -3.84 5.60
CA THR A 176 -1.04 -4.67 5.30
C THR A 176 -1.24 -5.44 4.01
N LYS A 177 -2.40 -6.10 3.81
CA LYS A 177 -2.69 -6.80 2.56
C LYS A 177 -2.70 -5.88 1.34
N LEU A 178 -3.26 -4.67 1.48
CA LEU A 178 -3.28 -3.69 0.41
C LEU A 178 -1.88 -3.29 -0.03
N VAL A 179 -1.01 -2.97 0.94
CA VAL A 179 0.37 -2.54 0.67
C VAL A 179 1.18 -3.70 0.08
N GLU A 180 1.01 -4.93 0.58
CA GLU A 180 1.63 -6.12 0.01
C GLU A 180 1.18 -6.40 -1.42
N ALA A 181 -0.12 -6.27 -1.70
CA ALA A 181 -0.65 -6.45 -3.06
C ALA A 181 -0.12 -5.38 -4.03
N ALA A 182 -0.07 -4.13 -3.59
CA ALA A 182 0.50 -3.03 -4.38
C ALA A 182 2.00 -3.25 -4.66
N HIS A 183 2.76 -3.74 -3.66
CA HIS A 183 4.17 -4.10 -3.83
C HIS A 183 4.37 -5.21 -4.86
N ILE A 184 3.58 -6.27 -4.80
CA ILE A 184 3.63 -7.38 -5.77
C ILE A 184 3.32 -6.89 -7.19
N ILE A 185 2.33 -6.01 -7.36
CA ILE A 185 2.01 -5.41 -8.66
C ILE A 185 3.19 -4.54 -9.14
N ASP A 186 3.76 -3.74 -8.25
CA ASP A 186 4.92 -2.92 -8.59
C ASP A 186 6.12 -3.77 -9.05
N VAL A 187 6.43 -4.85 -8.34
CA VAL A 187 7.53 -5.74 -8.69
C VAL A 187 7.31 -6.43 -10.05
N ARG A 188 6.10 -6.90 -10.31
CA ARG A 188 5.78 -7.74 -11.47
C ARG A 188 5.42 -6.97 -12.73
N GLU A 189 4.72 -5.86 -12.60
CA GLU A 189 4.03 -5.22 -13.71
C GLU A 189 4.55 -3.82 -14.03
N VAL A 190 5.25 -3.17 -13.09
CA VAL A 190 5.84 -1.86 -13.35
C VAL A 190 7.23 -2.01 -13.94
N THR A 191 7.36 -1.75 -15.23
CA THR A 191 8.63 -1.85 -15.96
C THR A 191 9.41 -0.55 -16.03
N HIS A 192 8.74 0.60 -15.85
CA HIS A 192 9.33 1.94 -15.92
C HIS A 192 9.02 2.75 -14.67
N ILE A 193 9.97 3.55 -14.23
CA ILE A 193 9.79 4.50 -13.13
C ILE A 193 10.17 5.88 -13.64
N GLY A 194 9.23 6.83 -13.62
CA GLY A 194 9.48 8.21 -14.09
C GLY A 194 9.92 8.30 -15.54
N GLY A 195 9.50 7.37 -16.42
CA GLY A 195 9.89 7.28 -17.80
C GLY A 195 11.20 6.50 -18.07
N HIS A 196 11.90 6.06 -17.02
CA HIS A 196 13.11 5.26 -17.14
C HIS A 196 12.79 3.77 -16.94
N LEU A 197 13.43 2.90 -17.75
CA LEU A 197 13.30 1.45 -17.63
C LEU A 197 13.77 1.01 -16.23
N LYS A 198 12.93 0.27 -15.54
CA LYS A 198 13.29 -0.38 -14.28
C LYS A 198 14.32 -1.47 -14.60
N LEU A 199 15.54 -1.34 -14.10
CA LEU A 199 16.58 -2.33 -14.34
C LEU A 199 16.09 -3.72 -13.89
N ALA A 200 15.94 -4.62 -14.85
CA ALA A 200 15.78 -6.04 -14.55
C ALA A 200 17.05 -6.52 -13.84
N GLY A 201 16.91 -7.23 -12.73
CA GLY A 201 18.06 -7.86 -12.11
C GLY A 201 18.78 -8.71 -13.16
N THR A 202 20.03 -8.41 -13.41
CA THR A 202 20.88 -9.27 -14.23
C THR A 202 20.89 -10.64 -13.59
N VAL A 203 20.23 -11.60 -14.24
CA VAL A 203 20.42 -13.01 -13.94
C VAL A 203 21.85 -13.30 -14.41
N THR A 204 22.80 -13.29 -13.49
CA THR A 204 24.06 -13.97 -13.73
C THR A 204 23.71 -15.45 -13.76
N GLU A 205 23.58 -15.98 -14.97
CA GLU A 205 23.63 -17.42 -15.20
C GLU A 205 24.99 -17.89 -14.70
N SER A 206 24.94 -18.67 -13.63
CA SER A 206 26.06 -19.46 -13.12
C SER A 206 25.72 -20.92 -13.26
#